data_f3dff163e6f9a5d199293edca6acbf57
#
_entry.id   f3dff163e6f9a5d199293edca6acbf57
#
_cell.length_a   1.000
_cell.length_b   1.000
_cell.length_c   1.000
_cell.angle_alpha   90.00
_cell.angle_beta   90.00
_cell.angle_gamma   90.00
#
_symmetry.space_group_name_H-M   'P 1'
#
loop_
_entity.id
_entity.type
_entity.pdbx_description
1 polymer ?
#
loop_
_entity_poly.entity_id
_entity_poly.type
_entity_poly.pdbx_seq_one_letter_code
_entity_poly.pdbx_strand_id
1 'polypeptide(L)'
;MSTLENVSQEDLKNPDYVPPLQVGLVLGLQHVLAMFVSNVTPSIIIAGVAGFAFGSADTVFLIQMSMLFAGIATLMQTIGFGPVGARLPVMQGTSFAFVPVMIGAAKMGMGTLFGGIVIGGLFHAFMGSFIGKIRHWFPPLVSGIIILAIGIYLIPVGIQYAAGGAGEFNMSKPTWGGLGNWSLAIIVILVSFGLKFWTKGIISSSSVLLGMITAYIIAIFMGDVNFSGIDKAAWFALPEPFKYGFDINLTVIIAMCLMSIVSAIETVGDISGIAKGGANREATDKELQGGTYADGIGTAVAGIFGGLPNTSFSQNVGLISMTGVMSRSVVTIAAIFLILCGLVPKIGALVSSMPIAVLGGGVIVMFGMVASAGINMLSSVNWNRRNMMIFAISLS
;
A
#
# COMPACT_ATOMS: atom_id res chain seq x y z
N MET A 1 -13.24 -13.45 -20.02
CA MET A 1 -12.67 -14.75 -19.62
C MET A 1 -12.45 -15.70 -20.82
N SER A 2 -13.32 -15.70 -21.81
CA SER A 2 -13.18 -16.55 -23.04
C SER A 2 -11.93 -16.32 -23.90
N THR A 3 -11.23 -15.23 -23.73
CA THR A 3 -10.03 -14.85 -24.51
C THR A 3 -8.71 -15.40 -23.94
N LEU A 4 -8.69 -15.87 -22.70
CA LEU A 4 -7.53 -16.54 -22.12
C LEU A 4 -7.51 -18.07 -22.36
N GLU A 5 -8.65 -18.65 -22.78
CA GLU A 5 -8.76 -20.09 -23.05
C GLU A 5 -7.87 -20.57 -24.23
N ASN A 6 -7.43 -19.64 -25.09
CA ASN A 6 -6.56 -19.94 -26.22
C ASN A 6 -5.08 -19.61 -25.97
N VAL A 7 -4.71 -19.22 -24.76
CA VAL A 7 -3.31 -18.89 -24.40
C VAL A 7 -2.65 -20.09 -23.77
N SER A 8 -1.45 -20.44 -24.22
CA SER A 8 -0.73 -21.58 -23.64
C SER A 8 -0.39 -21.32 -22.17
N GLN A 9 -0.37 -22.38 -21.37
CA GLN A 9 0.07 -22.29 -19.95
C GLN A 9 1.52 -21.81 -19.82
N GLU A 10 2.31 -22.00 -20.85
CA GLU A 10 3.71 -21.58 -20.90
C GLU A 10 3.82 -20.08 -21.15
N ASP A 11 2.99 -19.51 -22.02
CA ASP A 11 2.92 -18.07 -22.27
C ASP A 11 2.47 -17.31 -21.01
N LEU A 12 1.47 -17.83 -20.29
CA LEU A 12 1.00 -17.19 -19.04
C LEU A 12 2.09 -17.10 -17.96
N LYS A 13 3.04 -18.05 -17.93
CA LYS A 13 4.15 -18.08 -16.99
C LYS A 13 5.35 -17.22 -17.42
N ASN A 14 5.34 -16.72 -18.65
CA ASN A 14 6.41 -15.87 -19.17
C ASN A 14 6.19 -14.41 -18.76
N PRO A 15 7.11 -13.77 -18.00
CA PRO A 15 6.99 -12.36 -17.65
C PRO A 15 6.93 -11.42 -18.85
N ASP A 16 7.55 -11.80 -19.96
CA ASP A 16 7.63 -10.98 -21.19
C ASP A 16 6.44 -11.19 -22.13
N TYR A 17 5.52 -12.09 -21.81
CA TYR A 17 4.30 -12.28 -22.58
C TYR A 17 3.41 -11.02 -22.55
N VAL A 18 2.96 -10.59 -23.72
CA VAL A 18 2.06 -9.44 -23.88
C VAL A 18 0.68 -9.94 -24.27
N PRO A 19 -0.30 -9.95 -23.37
CA PRO A 19 -1.67 -10.36 -23.71
C PRO A 19 -2.33 -9.34 -24.63
N PRO A 20 -3.42 -9.72 -25.33
CA PRO A 20 -4.24 -8.76 -26.07
C PRO A 20 -4.65 -7.59 -25.20
N LEU A 21 -4.64 -6.36 -25.79
CA LEU A 21 -4.82 -5.12 -25.02
C LEU A 21 -6.08 -5.13 -24.14
N GLN A 22 -7.20 -5.66 -24.63
CA GLN A 22 -8.45 -5.75 -23.86
C GLN A 22 -8.29 -6.61 -22.59
N VAL A 23 -7.57 -7.71 -22.69
CA VAL A 23 -7.27 -8.60 -21.55
C VAL A 23 -6.31 -7.90 -20.60
N GLY A 24 -5.26 -7.24 -21.15
CA GLY A 24 -4.31 -6.47 -20.37
C GLY A 24 -4.96 -5.33 -19.58
N LEU A 25 -5.91 -4.61 -20.18
CA LEU A 25 -6.67 -3.54 -19.52
C LEU A 25 -7.51 -4.07 -18.35
N VAL A 26 -8.25 -5.18 -18.55
CA VAL A 26 -9.10 -5.76 -17.49
C VAL A 26 -8.26 -6.27 -16.32
N LEU A 27 -7.19 -7.01 -16.62
CA LEU A 27 -6.28 -7.54 -15.59
C LEU A 27 -5.49 -6.42 -14.92
N GLY A 28 -5.03 -5.41 -15.67
CA GLY A 28 -4.36 -4.24 -15.11
C GLY A 28 -5.26 -3.45 -14.17
N LEU A 29 -6.51 -3.22 -14.56
CA LEU A 29 -7.51 -2.59 -13.68
C LEU A 29 -7.76 -3.44 -12.43
N GLN A 30 -7.80 -4.76 -12.53
CA GLN A 30 -7.92 -5.65 -11.37
C GLN A 30 -6.78 -5.44 -10.36
N HIS A 31 -5.53 -5.30 -10.84
CA HIS A 31 -4.39 -5.00 -10.00
C HIS A 31 -4.56 -3.65 -9.27
N VAL A 32 -5.03 -2.62 -9.98
CA VAL A 32 -5.29 -1.30 -9.38
C VAL A 32 -6.38 -1.40 -8.30
N LEU A 33 -7.53 -2.03 -8.61
CA LEU A 33 -8.66 -2.13 -7.67
C LEU A 33 -8.30 -2.91 -6.39
N ALA A 34 -7.44 -3.93 -6.51
CA ALA A 34 -7.00 -4.73 -5.37
C ALA A 34 -6.14 -3.94 -4.37
N MET A 35 -5.35 -2.96 -4.85
CA MET A 35 -4.39 -2.23 -4.03
C MET A 35 -4.81 -0.78 -3.75
N PHE A 36 -5.82 -0.25 -4.43
CA PHE A 36 -6.17 1.17 -4.42
C PHE A 36 -6.35 1.73 -3.01
N VAL A 37 -7.20 1.08 -2.22
CA VAL A 37 -7.50 1.51 -0.84
C VAL A 37 -6.25 1.47 0.03
N SER A 38 -5.51 0.37 -0.03
CA SER A 38 -4.27 0.20 0.74
C SER A 38 -3.22 1.25 0.38
N ASN A 39 -3.16 1.66 -0.89
CA ASN A 39 -2.21 2.66 -1.35
C ASN A 39 -2.51 4.08 -0.85
N VAL A 40 -3.79 4.48 -0.83
CA VAL A 40 -4.18 5.86 -0.44
C VAL A 40 -4.34 6.04 1.08
N THR A 41 -4.60 4.98 1.81
CA THR A 41 -4.85 5.02 3.27
C THR A 41 -3.70 5.63 4.07
N PRO A 42 -2.42 5.26 3.89
CA PRO A 42 -1.34 5.89 4.64
C PRO A 42 -1.27 7.40 4.43
N SER A 43 -1.54 7.90 3.22
CA SER A 43 -1.57 9.34 2.93
C SER A 43 -2.66 10.06 3.71
N ILE A 44 -3.82 9.45 3.85
CA ILE A 44 -4.93 10.00 4.65
C ILE A 44 -4.57 10.02 6.14
N ILE A 45 -3.95 8.95 6.65
CA ILE A 45 -3.50 8.88 8.04
C ILE A 45 -2.48 9.97 8.32
N ILE A 46 -1.47 10.11 7.47
CA ILE A 46 -0.40 11.11 7.64
C ILE A 46 -0.94 12.52 7.51
N ALA A 47 -1.85 12.78 6.55
CA ALA A 47 -2.54 14.07 6.44
C ALA A 47 -3.27 14.44 7.75
N GLY A 48 -4.02 13.48 8.31
CA GLY A 48 -4.74 13.69 9.57
C GLY A 48 -3.80 13.97 10.76
N VAL A 49 -2.67 13.26 10.86
CA VAL A 49 -1.65 13.47 11.89
C VAL A 49 -0.93 14.81 11.72
N ALA A 50 -0.69 15.24 10.49
CA ALA A 50 -0.12 16.55 10.17
C ALA A 50 -1.09 17.73 10.44
N GLY A 51 -2.33 17.44 10.82
CA GLY A 51 -3.35 18.46 11.09
C GLY A 51 -4.04 18.98 9.85
N PHE A 52 -3.86 18.35 8.69
CA PHE A 52 -4.58 18.72 7.48
C PHE A 52 -6.05 18.29 7.58
N ALA A 53 -6.95 19.23 7.32
CA ALA A 53 -8.37 18.91 7.30
C ALA A 53 -8.68 17.90 6.19
N PHE A 54 -9.54 16.94 6.49
CA PHE A 54 -9.99 15.97 5.50
C PHE A 54 -10.69 16.69 4.35
N GLY A 55 -10.30 16.40 3.10
CA GLY A 55 -10.78 17.12 1.92
C GLY A 55 -10.02 18.42 1.61
N SER A 56 -9.04 18.82 2.42
CA SER A 56 -8.18 19.97 2.09
C SER A 56 -7.30 19.69 0.87
N ALA A 57 -6.79 20.76 0.25
CA ALA A 57 -5.87 20.65 -0.88
C ALA A 57 -4.62 19.80 -0.56
N ASP A 58 -4.11 19.88 0.67
CA ASP A 58 -2.95 19.09 1.11
C ASP A 58 -3.28 17.62 1.27
N THR A 59 -4.46 17.28 1.82
CA THR A 59 -4.91 15.88 1.88
C THR A 59 -5.08 15.29 0.47
N VAL A 60 -5.71 16.04 -0.44
CA VAL A 60 -5.88 15.65 -1.85
C VAL A 60 -4.52 15.47 -2.51
N PHE A 61 -3.57 16.38 -2.28
CA PHE A 61 -2.23 16.30 -2.83
C PHE A 61 -1.48 15.04 -2.35
N LEU A 62 -1.51 14.72 -1.06
CA LEU A 62 -0.86 13.50 -0.54
C LEU A 62 -1.45 12.23 -1.14
N ILE A 63 -2.78 12.18 -1.32
CA ILE A 63 -3.46 11.06 -2.00
C ILE A 63 -3.02 10.96 -3.46
N GLN A 64 -2.93 12.09 -4.18
CA GLN A 64 -2.44 12.11 -5.55
C GLN A 64 -1.01 11.59 -5.66
N MET A 65 -0.12 12.07 -4.80
CA MET A 65 1.28 11.67 -4.81
C MET A 65 1.44 10.18 -4.49
N SER A 66 0.62 9.62 -3.61
CA SER A 66 0.64 8.17 -3.36
C SER A 66 0.26 7.35 -4.60
N MET A 67 -0.74 7.79 -5.38
CA MET A 67 -1.11 7.12 -6.63
C MET A 67 -0.05 7.30 -7.72
N LEU A 68 0.44 8.52 -7.91
CA LEU A 68 1.43 8.85 -8.93
C LEU A 68 2.72 8.06 -8.73
N PHE A 69 3.27 8.08 -7.51
CA PHE A 69 4.54 7.43 -7.21
C PHE A 69 4.42 5.91 -7.07
N ALA A 70 3.27 5.39 -6.67
CA ALA A 70 2.97 3.97 -6.80
C ALA A 70 3.04 3.52 -8.28
N GLY A 71 2.46 4.29 -9.19
CA GLY A 71 2.55 4.01 -10.62
C GLY A 71 3.98 4.12 -11.15
N ILE A 72 4.72 5.18 -10.82
CA ILE A 72 6.11 5.37 -11.25
C ILE A 72 7.00 4.23 -10.72
N ALA A 73 6.91 3.90 -9.43
CA ALA A 73 7.67 2.82 -8.82
C ALA A 73 7.32 1.44 -9.44
N THR A 74 6.03 1.23 -9.78
CA THR A 74 5.60 0.03 -10.51
C THR A 74 6.21 -0.04 -11.91
N LEU A 75 6.30 1.08 -12.64
CA LEU A 75 7.01 1.12 -13.94
C LEU A 75 8.48 0.78 -13.76
N MET A 76 9.14 1.27 -12.72
CA MET A 76 10.52 0.93 -12.41
C MET A 76 10.69 -0.57 -12.19
N GLN A 77 9.73 -1.24 -11.54
CA GLN A 77 9.75 -2.69 -11.32
C GLN A 77 9.53 -3.49 -12.61
N THR A 78 8.55 -3.10 -13.42
CA THR A 78 8.11 -3.88 -14.59
C THR A 78 8.97 -3.68 -15.82
N ILE A 79 9.37 -2.43 -16.13
CA ILE A 79 10.21 -2.10 -17.27
C ILE A 79 11.67 -2.32 -16.91
N GLY A 80 12.11 -1.77 -15.78
CA GLY A 80 13.49 -1.78 -15.31
C GLY A 80 14.44 -0.94 -16.14
N PHE A 81 15.47 -0.40 -15.51
CA PHE A 81 16.55 0.30 -16.20
C PHE A 81 17.90 -0.01 -15.53
N GLY A 82 18.85 -0.48 -16.29
CA GLY A 82 20.13 -0.97 -15.76
C GLY A 82 19.90 -2.07 -14.70
N PRO A 83 20.43 -1.90 -13.47
CA PRO A 83 20.23 -2.86 -12.37
C PRO A 83 18.91 -2.68 -11.61
N VAL A 84 18.14 -1.62 -11.89
CA VAL A 84 16.91 -1.26 -11.17
C VAL A 84 15.72 -1.95 -11.78
N GLY A 85 14.86 -2.55 -10.96
CA GLY A 85 13.64 -3.24 -11.35
C GLY A 85 13.80 -4.76 -11.39
N ALA A 86 12.83 -5.47 -10.83
CA ALA A 86 12.76 -6.91 -10.85
C ALA A 86 12.45 -7.48 -12.25
N ARG A 87 11.89 -6.66 -13.16
CA ARG A 87 11.36 -7.06 -14.48
C ARG A 87 10.33 -8.18 -14.36
N LEU A 88 9.57 -8.14 -13.31
CA LEU A 88 8.46 -9.02 -12.97
C LEU A 88 7.18 -8.20 -12.78
N PRO A 89 6.00 -8.82 -12.74
CA PRO A 89 4.74 -8.14 -12.48
C PRO A 89 4.60 -7.71 -10.99
N VAL A 90 5.55 -6.92 -10.51
CA VAL A 90 5.57 -6.40 -9.13
C VAL A 90 4.79 -5.10 -9.09
N MET A 91 3.68 -5.09 -8.37
CA MET A 91 2.90 -3.88 -8.11
C MET A 91 3.46 -3.16 -6.90
N GLN A 92 3.62 -1.84 -7.00
CA GLN A 92 4.15 -0.98 -5.94
C GLN A 92 3.07 -0.08 -5.37
N GLY A 93 3.19 0.26 -4.09
CA GLY A 93 2.33 1.26 -3.46
C GLY A 93 2.88 1.69 -2.11
N THR A 94 2.14 2.55 -1.41
CA THR A 94 2.57 3.12 -0.14
C THR A 94 2.71 2.05 0.94
N SER A 95 3.88 1.98 1.56
CA SER A 95 4.21 0.97 2.57
C SER A 95 3.55 1.25 3.91
N PHE A 96 2.85 0.25 4.45
CA PHE A 96 2.33 0.28 5.82
C PHE A 96 3.42 0.13 6.88
N ALA A 97 4.53 -0.52 6.54
CA ALA A 97 5.64 -0.70 7.48
C ALA A 97 6.19 0.63 8.01
N PHE A 98 6.20 1.65 7.19
CA PHE A 98 6.69 2.98 7.59
C PHE A 98 5.66 3.82 8.37
N VAL A 99 4.37 3.48 8.36
CA VAL A 99 3.31 4.32 8.95
C VAL A 99 3.57 4.66 10.42
N PRO A 100 3.99 3.74 11.31
CA PRO A 100 4.29 4.08 12.70
C PRO A 100 5.36 5.17 12.84
N VAL A 101 6.44 5.08 12.05
CA VAL A 101 7.52 6.07 12.04
C VAL A 101 7.07 7.38 11.41
N MET A 102 6.30 7.30 10.31
CA MET A 102 5.75 8.48 9.63
C MET A 102 4.81 9.28 10.52
N ILE A 103 4.00 8.63 11.37
CA ILE A 103 3.14 9.29 12.36
C ILE A 103 3.98 10.15 13.31
N GLY A 104 5.08 9.60 13.84
CA GLY A 104 6.00 10.34 14.70
C GLY A 104 6.68 11.49 13.97
N ALA A 105 7.18 11.24 12.77
CA ALA A 105 7.86 12.23 11.95
C ALA A 105 6.94 13.38 11.51
N ALA A 106 5.71 13.11 11.11
CA ALA A 106 4.73 14.11 10.70
C ALA A 106 4.35 15.07 11.82
N LYS A 107 4.30 14.59 13.08
CA LYS A 107 4.10 15.45 14.27
C LYS A 107 5.27 16.40 14.51
N MET A 108 6.47 16.05 14.06
CA MET A 108 7.66 16.93 14.15
C MET A 108 7.71 17.94 13.00
N GLY A 109 6.97 17.70 11.92
CA GLY A 109 6.88 18.55 10.75
C GLY A 109 6.98 17.76 9.45
N MET A 110 6.26 18.24 8.42
CA MET A 110 6.24 17.56 7.12
C MET A 110 7.62 17.61 6.43
N GLY A 111 8.41 18.69 6.59
CA GLY A 111 9.78 18.76 6.07
C GLY A 111 10.67 17.67 6.66
N THR A 112 10.54 17.43 7.97
CA THR A 112 11.24 16.35 8.69
C THR A 112 10.82 14.96 8.19
N LEU A 113 9.53 14.75 7.96
CA LEU A 113 9.01 13.52 7.39
C LEU A 113 9.64 13.24 6.01
N PHE A 114 9.55 14.21 5.09
CA PHE A 114 10.04 14.02 3.73
C PHE A 114 11.57 13.94 3.64
N GLY A 115 12.30 14.68 4.48
CA GLY A 115 13.75 14.50 4.64
C GLY A 115 14.12 13.08 5.05
N GLY A 116 13.39 12.52 6.01
CA GLY A 116 13.55 11.13 6.43
C GLY A 116 13.22 10.11 5.34
N ILE A 117 12.13 10.34 4.57
CA ILE A 117 11.72 9.47 3.46
C ILE A 117 12.80 9.42 2.36
N VAL A 118 13.32 10.57 1.95
CA VAL A 118 14.35 10.63 0.91
C VAL A 118 15.61 9.87 1.34
N ILE A 119 16.12 10.15 2.54
CA ILE A 119 17.33 9.50 3.05
C ILE A 119 17.07 8.01 3.31
N GLY A 120 15.93 7.64 3.90
CA GLY A 120 15.53 6.25 4.08
C GLY A 120 15.41 5.48 2.76
N GLY A 121 14.86 6.12 1.71
CA GLY A 121 14.77 5.55 0.36
C GLY A 121 16.14 5.32 -0.27
N LEU A 122 17.07 6.27 -0.14
CA LEU A 122 18.45 6.10 -0.61
C LEU A 122 19.14 4.96 0.15
N PHE A 123 18.94 4.88 1.46
CA PHE A 123 19.45 3.76 2.26
C PHE A 123 18.82 2.42 1.83
N HIS A 124 17.51 2.39 1.56
CA HIS A 124 16.82 1.21 1.04
C HIS A 124 17.43 0.75 -0.28
N ALA A 125 17.67 1.66 -1.22
CA ALA A 125 18.37 1.34 -2.47
C ALA A 125 19.77 0.78 -2.21
N PHE A 126 20.54 1.39 -1.32
CA PHE A 126 21.86 0.88 -0.94
C PHE A 126 21.80 -0.56 -0.40
N MET A 127 20.78 -0.88 0.41
CA MET A 127 20.56 -2.24 0.93
C MET A 127 20.35 -3.28 -0.18
N GLY A 128 19.81 -2.88 -1.33
CA GLY A 128 19.66 -3.75 -2.49
C GLY A 128 20.98 -4.42 -2.91
N SER A 129 22.11 -3.73 -2.76
CA SER A 129 23.45 -4.29 -3.06
C SER A 129 23.82 -5.48 -2.17
N PHE A 130 23.21 -5.60 -1.00
CA PHE A 130 23.53 -6.61 0.01
C PHE A 130 22.37 -7.58 0.28
N ILE A 131 21.28 -7.46 -0.45
CA ILE A 131 20.03 -8.17 -0.12
C ILE A 131 20.21 -9.70 -0.09
N GLY A 132 21.03 -10.25 -0.96
CA GLY A 132 21.35 -11.69 -0.96
C GLY A 132 22.02 -12.17 0.34
N LYS A 133 22.76 -11.29 1.05
CA LYS A 133 23.39 -11.60 2.34
C LYS A 133 22.45 -11.32 3.51
N ILE A 134 21.68 -10.22 3.43
CA ILE A 134 20.84 -9.74 4.52
C ILE A 134 19.60 -10.62 4.72
N ARG A 135 19.02 -11.19 3.66
CA ARG A 135 17.83 -12.05 3.76
C ARG A 135 17.98 -13.20 4.76
N HIS A 136 19.23 -13.69 4.98
CA HIS A 136 19.48 -14.76 5.94
C HIS A 136 19.34 -14.33 7.40
N TRP A 137 19.41 -13.03 7.70
CA TRP A 137 19.29 -12.49 9.06
C TRP A 137 17.84 -12.30 9.49
N PHE A 138 16.91 -12.42 8.55
CA PHE A 138 15.49 -12.24 8.80
C PHE A 138 14.70 -13.53 8.51
N PRO A 139 14.82 -14.52 9.41
CA PRO A 139 14.03 -15.73 9.31
C PRO A 139 12.52 -15.41 9.46
N PRO A 140 11.62 -16.31 9.00
CA PRO A 140 10.17 -16.10 9.08
C PRO A 140 9.65 -15.69 10.46
N LEU A 141 10.32 -16.09 11.54
CA LEU A 141 10.00 -15.66 12.89
C LEU A 141 10.10 -14.14 13.05
N VAL A 142 11.23 -13.55 12.63
CA VAL A 142 11.48 -12.11 12.79
C VAL A 142 10.52 -11.30 11.89
N SER A 143 10.46 -11.65 10.61
CA SER A 143 9.60 -10.95 9.65
C SER A 143 8.12 -11.07 10.02
N GLY A 144 7.68 -12.27 10.45
CA GLY A 144 6.29 -12.50 10.88
C GLY A 144 5.91 -11.70 12.13
N ILE A 145 6.81 -11.59 13.12
CA ILE A 145 6.60 -10.75 14.32
C ILE A 145 6.44 -9.28 13.92
N ILE A 146 7.32 -8.77 13.06
CA ILE A 146 7.29 -7.37 12.63
C ILE A 146 5.97 -7.05 11.91
N ILE A 147 5.57 -7.87 10.94
CA ILE A 147 4.34 -7.65 10.19
C ILE A 147 3.11 -7.75 11.10
N LEU A 148 3.08 -8.72 12.01
CA LEU A 148 2.02 -8.86 13.01
C LEU A 148 1.94 -7.62 13.92
N ALA A 149 3.08 -7.17 14.43
CA ALA A 149 3.15 -5.99 15.30
C ALA A 149 2.65 -4.72 14.59
N ILE A 150 3.03 -4.51 13.31
CA ILE A 150 2.53 -3.39 12.48
C ILE A 150 1.01 -3.45 12.36
N GLY A 151 0.46 -4.62 12.02
CA GLY A 151 -0.99 -4.79 11.89
C GLY A 151 -1.72 -4.45 13.19
N ILE A 152 -1.28 -5.02 14.32
CA ILE A 152 -1.88 -4.77 15.65
C ILE A 152 -1.73 -3.30 16.06
N TYR A 153 -0.55 -2.70 15.88
CA TYR A 153 -0.27 -1.30 16.23
C TYR A 153 -1.19 -0.31 15.50
N LEU A 154 -1.59 -0.64 14.27
CA LEU A 154 -2.40 0.25 13.44
C LEU A 154 -3.92 0.04 13.59
N ILE A 155 -4.38 -1.07 14.20
CA ILE A 155 -5.82 -1.29 14.48
C ILE A 155 -6.46 -0.13 15.25
N PRO A 156 -5.87 0.41 16.33
CA PRO A 156 -6.42 1.58 17.02
C PRO A 156 -6.64 2.80 16.16
N VAL A 157 -5.77 3.03 15.16
CA VAL A 157 -5.94 4.10 14.17
C VAL A 157 -7.21 3.86 13.36
N GLY A 158 -7.44 2.62 12.89
CA GLY A 158 -8.66 2.24 12.20
C GLY A 158 -9.93 2.46 13.04
N ILE A 159 -9.88 2.11 14.33
CA ILE A 159 -10.97 2.31 15.27
C ILE A 159 -11.28 3.80 15.46
N GLN A 160 -10.27 4.66 15.59
CA GLN A 160 -10.45 6.10 15.68
C GLN A 160 -11.08 6.69 14.41
N TYR A 161 -10.66 6.23 13.25
CA TYR A 161 -11.26 6.63 11.98
C TYR A 161 -12.71 6.14 11.85
N ALA A 162 -13.01 4.91 12.26
CA ALA A 162 -14.36 4.36 12.30
C ALA A 162 -15.28 5.13 13.27
N ALA A 163 -14.73 5.68 14.35
CA ALA A 163 -15.46 6.52 15.29
C ALA A 163 -15.71 7.95 14.78
N GLY A 164 -15.03 8.38 13.70
CA GLY A 164 -15.22 9.72 13.12
C GLY A 164 -13.94 10.54 12.96
N GLY A 165 -12.76 9.90 13.09
CA GLY A 165 -11.45 10.49 12.83
C GLY A 165 -10.53 10.47 14.04
N ALA A 166 -9.23 10.48 13.74
CA ALA A 166 -8.16 10.55 14.74
C ALA A 166 -7.84 12.00 15.12
N GLY A 167 -7.16 12.16 16.27
CA GLY A 167 -6.71 13.44 16.79
C GLY A 167 -7.77 14.20 17.60
N GLU A 168 -7.30 15.09 18.50
CA GLU A 168 -8.14 15.79 19.47
C GLU A 168 -9.28 16.58 18.83
N PHE A 169 -9.01 17.22 17.70
CA PHE A 169 -10.03 17.99 16.96
C PHE A 169 -11.23 17.12 16.53
N ASN A 170 -10.98 15.90 16.03
CA ASN A 170 -12.07 15.02 15.63
C ASN A 170 -12.74 14.37 16.85
N MET A 171 -11.97 13.98 17.86
CA MET A 171 -12.46 13.35 19.08
C MET A 171 -13.33 14.30 19.93
N SER A 172 -13.14 15.63 19.82
CA SER A 172 -13.96 16.63 20.51
C SER A 172 -15.33 16.87 19.87
N LYS A 173 -15.59 16.36 18.67
CA LYS A 173 -16.87 16.52 18.00
C LYS A 173 -17.97 15.71 18.67
N PRO A 174 -19.19 16.27 18.89
CA PRO A 174 -20.30 15.52 19.48
C PRO A 174 -20.71 14.25 18.70
N THR A 175 -20.40 14.21 17.40
CA THR A 175 -20.68 13.06 16.52
C THR A 175 -19.63 11.96 16.61
N TRP A 176 -18.48 12.19 17.27
CA TRP A 176 -17.43 11.19 17.40
C TRP A 176 -17.93 10.01 18.25
N GLY A 177 -17.68 8.79 17.78
CA GLY A 177 -18.20 7.58 18.42
C GLY A 177 -19.71 7.35 18.26
N GLY A 178 -20.41 8.22 17.52
CA GLY A 178 -21.83 8.12 17.29
C GLY A 178 -22.24 6.92 16.42
N LEU A 179 -23.52 6.50 16.57
CA LEU A 179 -24.06 5.35 15.84
C LEU A 179 -23.97 5.51 14.31
N GLY A 180 -24.11 6.74 13.77
CA GLY A 180 -23.96 7.02 12.35
C GLY A 180 -22.59 6.62 11.81
N ASN A 181 -21.51 7.01 12.51
CA ASN A 181 -20.16 6.65 12.14
C ASN A 181 -19.95 5.13 12.21
N TRP A 182 -20.33 4.51 13.33
CA TRP A 182 -20.17 3.07 13.50
C TRP A 182 -21.00 2.26 12.54
N SER A 183 -22.21 2.68 12.17
CA SER A 183 -23.03 1.97 11.19
C SER A 183 -22.35 1.92 9.82
N LEU A 184 -21.78 3.03 9.34
CA LEU A 184 -21.05 3.09 8.09
C LEU A 184 -19.80 2.19 8.13
N ALA A 185 -19.01 2.26 9.21
CA ALA A 185 -17.81 1.42 9.36
C ALA A 185 -18.17 -0.09 9.41
N ILE A 186 -19.21 -0.47 10.14
CA ILE A 186 -19.68 -1.86 10.23
C ILE A 186 -20.17 -2.36 8.87
N ILE A 187 -20.89 -1.55 8.09
CA ILE A 187 -21.31 -1.91 6.73
C ILE A 187 -20.08 -2.23 5.86
N VAL A 188 -19.04 -1.39 5.91
CA VAL A 188 -17.79 -1.66 5.17
C VAL A 188 -17.21 -3.02 5.58
N ILE A 189 -17.10 -3.27 6.89
CA ILE A 189 -16.53 -4.51 7.43
C ILE A 189 -17.34 -5.71 6.95
N LEU A 190 -18.65 -5.70 7.15
CA LEU A 190 -19.54 -6.82 6.82
C LEU A 190 -19.55 -7.11 5.31
N VAL A 191 -19.66 -6.07 4.48
CA VAL A 191 -19.64 -6.24 3.01
C VAL A 191 -18.28 -6.73 2.54
N SER A 192 -17.18 -6.18 3.08
CA SER A 192 -15.82 -6.62 2.73
C SER A 192 -15.59 -8.08 3.08
N PHE A 193 -15.98 -8.52 4.27
CA PHE A 193 -15.88 -9.94 4.67
C PHE A 193 -16.81 -10.82 3.84
N GLY A 194 -18.06 -10.41 3.62
CA GLY A 194 -19.00 -11.15 2.79
C GLY A 194 -18.45 -11.38 1.38
N LEU A 195 -17.99 -10.32 0.72
CA LEU A 195 -17.40 -10.43 -0.62
C LEU A 195 -16.10 -11.25 -0.60
N LYS A 196 -15.27 -11.13 0.42
CA LYS A 196 -14.01 -11.86 0.52
C LYS A 196 -14.24 -13.38 0.64
N PHE A 197 -15.23 -13.82 1.42
CA PHE A 197 -15.46 -15.24 1.70
C PHE A 197 -16.39 -15.91 0.69
N TRP A 198 -17.39 -15.21 0.16
CA TRP A 198 -18.42 -15.81 -0.69
C TRP A 198 -18.22 -15.59 -2.19
N THR A 199 -17.24 -14.76 -2.57
CA THR A 199 -16.93 -14.52 -3.98
C THR A 199 -15.51 -14.94 -4.34
N LYS A 200 -15.19 -14.95 -5.63
CA LYS A 200 -13.86 -15.28 -6.16
C LYS A 200 -13.42 -14.24 -7.20
N GLY A 201 -12.15 -14.29 -7.60
CA GLY A 201 -11.62 -13.43 -8.66
C GLY A 201 -11.60 -11.97 -8.26
N ILE A 202 -11.94 -11.08 -9.19
CA ILE A 202 -11.87 -9.62 -9.05
C ILE A 202 -12.69 -9.14 -7.85
N ILE A 203 -13.90 -9.66 -7.64
CA ILE A 203 -14.80 -9.22 -6.57
C ILE A 203 -14.16 -9.49 -5.20
N SER A 204 -13.65 -10.71 -4.99
CA SER A 204 -12.97 -11.06 -3.73
C SER A 204 -11.70 -10.23 -3.49
N SER A 205 -10.92 -9.96 -4.55
CA SER A 205 -9.69 -9.17 -4.45
C SER A 205 -9.97 -7.69 -4.17
N SER A 206 -11.08 -7.16 -4.67
CA SER A 206 -11.50 -5.76 -4.49
C SER A 206 -12.51 -5.60 -3.35
N SER A 207 -12.68 -6.59 -2.48
CA SER A 207 -13.73 -6.64 -1.47
C SER A 207 -13.76 -5.41 -0.55
N VAL A 208 -12.59 -4.92 -0.12
CA VAL A 208 -12.50 -3.73 0.75
C VAL A 208 -12.98 -2.48 0.01
N LEU A 209 -12.52 -2.28 -1.23
CA LEU A 209 -12.96 -1.16 -2.06
C LEU A 209 -14.46 -1.20 -2.31
N LEU A 210 -15.01 -2.37 -2.65
CA LEU A 210 -16.44 -2.54 -2.87
C LEU A 210 -17.26 -2.33 -1.60
N GLY A 211 -16.76 -2.76 -0.45
CA GLY A 211 -17.35 -2.46 0.86
C GLY A 211 -17.39 -0.97 1.14
N MET A 212 -16.29 -0.25 0.87
CA MET A 212 -16.24 1.21 1.02
C MET A 212 -17.18 1.92 0.04
N ILE A 213 -17.22 1.50 -1.23
CA ILE A 213 -18.16 2.07 -2.21
C ILE A 213 -19.63 1.87 -1.75
N THR A 214 -19.97 0.69 -1.24
CA THR A 214 -21.30 0.40 -0.71
C THR A 214 -21.67 1.35 0.43
N ALA A 215 -20.82 1.50 1.43
CA ALA A 215 -21.05 2.39 2.55
C ALA A 215 -21.03 3.88 2.11
N TYR A 216 -20.21 4.24 1.12
CA TYR A 216 -20.19 5.59 0.56
C TYR A 216 -21.49 5.94 -0.14
N ILE A 217 -22.07 5.01 -0.93
CA ILE A 217 -23.38 5.19 -1.55
C ILE A 217 -24.45 5.40 -0.46
N ILE A 218 -24.43 4.62 0.60
CA ILE A 218 -25.35 4.78 1.74
C ILE A 218 -25.17 6.15 2.39
N ALA A 219 -23.94 6.59 2.61
CA ALA A 219 -23.63 7.90 3.18
C ALA A 219 -24.13 9.07 2.30
N ILE A 220 -24.12 8.91 0.97
CA ILE A 220 -24.74 9.89 0.05
C ILE A 220 -26.24 10.01 0.32
N PHE A 221 -26.95 8.89 0.47
CA PHE A 221 -28.38 8.90 0.78
C PHE A 221 -28.69 9.45 2.19
N MET A 222 -27.73 9.32 3.14
CA MET A 222 -27.84 9.93 4.47
C MET A 222 -27.56 11.45 4.48
N GLY A 223 -26.99 12.00 3.39
CA GLY A 223 -26.61 13.41 3.30
C GLY A 223 -25.28 13.74 3.98
N ASP A 224 -24.48 12.73 4.33
CA ASP A 224 -23.21 12.88 5.06
C ASP A 224 -22.00 13.14 4.14
N VAL A 225 -22.24 13.35 2.84
CA VAL A 225 -21.19 13.53 1.83
C VAL A 225 -21.16 14.96 1.31
N ASN A 226 -19.97 15.56 1.34
CA ASN A 226 -19.77 16.91 0.79
C ASN A 226 -18.95 16.86 -0.50
N PHE A 227 -19.56 17.19 -1.62
CA PHE A 227 -18.95 17.19 -2.96
C PHE A 227 -18.21 18.48 -3.31
N SER A 228 -18.32 19.54 -2.49
CA SER A 228 -17.75 20.87 -2.80
C SER A 228 -16.22 20.84 -3.05
N GLY A 229 -15.50 19.89 -2.48
CA GLY A 229 -14.08 19.68 -2.72
C GLY A 229 -13.77 19.18 -4.14
N ILE A 230 -14.67 18.36 -4.71
CA ILE A 230 -14.54 17.82 -6.06
C ILE A 230 -14.71 18.91 -7.11
N ASP A 231 -15.69 19.83 -6.89
CA ASP A 231 -15.96 20.93 -7.81
C ASP A 231 -14.77 21.88 -7.89
N LYS A 232 -14.11 22.15 -6.77
CA LYS A 232 -12.96 23.04 -6.66
C LYS A 232 -11.64 22.41 -7.13
N ALA A 233 -11.55 21.08 -7.16
CA ALA A 233 -10.34 20.39 -7.57
C ALA A 233 -10.08 20.56 -9.07
N ALA A 234 -8.82 20.77 -9.43
CA ALA A 234 -8.38 20.86 -10.82
C ALA A 234 -8.54 19.50 -11.55
N TRP A 235 -8.62 19.55 -12.87
CA TRP A 235 -8.59 18.34 -13.70
C TRP A 235 -7.19 17.78 -13.90
N PHE A 236 -6.16 18.60 -13.73
CA PHE A 236 -4.78 18.20 -13.91
C PHE A 236 -3.89 18.98 -12.96
N ALA A 237 -2.96 18.30 -12.30
CA ALA A 237 -1.91 18.91 -11.52
C ALA A 237 -0.62 18.08 -11.62
N LEU A 238 0.50 18.79 -11.69
CA LEU A 238 1.83 18.19 -11.65
C LEU A 238 2.33 18.08 -10.20
N PRO A 239 3.22 17.14 -9.91
CA PRO A 239 3.88 17.06 -8.60
C PRO A 239 4.75 18.29 -8.36
N GLU A 240 4.73 18.80 -7.14
CA GLU A 240 5.51 19.95 -6.70
C GLU A 240 6.72 19.47 -5.89
N PRO A 241 7.97 19.62 -6.37
CA PRO A 241 9.14 19.20 -5.61
C PRO A 241 9.27 20.04 -4.33
N PHE A 242 9.61 19.39 -3.22
CA PHE A 242 9.84 20.00 -1.91
C PHE A 242 8.69 20.89 -1.40
N LYS A 243 7.44 20.61 -1.76
CA LYS A 243 6.26 21.39 -1.35
C LYS A 243 6.18 21.62 0.16
N TYR A 244 6.57 20.65 0.95
CA TYR A 244 6.55 20.73 2.42
C TYR A 244 7.92 21.01 3.04
N GLY A 245 8.93 21.39 2.24
CA GLY A 245 10.29 21.56 2.69
C GLY A 245 11.07 20.26 2.81
N PHE A 246 12.30 20.36 3.31
CA PHE A 246 13.21 19.25 3.49
C PHE A 246 14.08 19.53 4.72
N ASP A 247 13.79 18.87 5.84
CA ASP A 247 14.53 19.03 7.08
C ASP A 247 15.25 17.74 7.47
N ILE A 248 16.45 17.88 8.00
CA ILE A 248 17.26 16.75 8.46
C ILE A 248 17.03 16.54 9.96
N ASN A 249 16.47 15.39 10.34
CA ASN A 249 16.36 14.97 11.73
C ASN A 249 16.94 13.57 11.90
N LEU A 250 18.00 13.44 12.68
CA LEU A 250 18.75 12.19 12.83
C LEU A 250 17.88 11.05 13.39
N THR A 251 17.00 11.34 14.34
CA THR A 251 16.11 10.34 14.93
C THR A 251 15.16 9.75 13.88
N VAL A 252 14.55 10.63 13.07
CA VAL A 252 13.64 10.20 11.98
C VAL A 252 14.41 9.43 10.92
N ILE A 253 15.59 9.88 10.53
CA ILE A 253 16.44 9.21 9.54
C ILE A 253 16.80 7.79 10.02
N ILE A 254 17.26 7.63 11.26
CA ILE A 254 17.58 6.31 11.82
C ILE A 254 16.34 5.40 11.80
N ALA A 255 15.20 5.90 12.24
CA ALA A 255 13.96 5.14 12.24
C ALA A 255 13.53 4.75 10.83
N MET A 256 13.61 5.66 9.84
CA MET A 256 13.31 5.37 8.43
C MET A 256 14.28 4.34 7.85
N CYS A 257 15.58 4.42 8.15
CA CYS A 257 16.56 3.42 7.72
C CYS A 257 16.27 2.03 8.31
N LEU A 258 15.87 1.94 9.58
CA LEU A 258 15.48 0.67 10.20
C LEU A 258 14.23 0.08 9.50
N MET A 259 13.23 0.90 9.22
CA MET A 259 12.04 0.45 8.48
C MET A 259 12.35 0.08 7.04
N SER A 260 13.34 0.71 6.41
CA SER A 260 13.82 0.35 5.07
C SER A 260 14.37 -1.09 5.02
N ILE A 261 15.04 -1.53 6.09
CA ILE A 261 15.51 -2.92 6.19
C ILE A 261 14.31 -3.89 6.21
N VAL A 262 13.29 -3.56 7.00
CA VAL A 262 12.05 -4.37 7.11
C VAL A 262 11.35 -4.43 5.74
N SER A 263 11.17 -3.30 5.09
CA SER A 263 10.52 -3.21 3.77
C SER A 263 11.31 -3.95 2.69
N ALA A 264 12.65 -3.90 2.71
CA ALA A 264 13.47 -4.66 1.78
C ALA A 264 13.25 -6.19 1.89
N ILE A 265 12.98 -6.68 3.10
CA ILE A 265 12.69 -8.09 3.33
C ILE A 265 11.28 -8.45 2.87
N GLU A 266 10.31 -7.57 3.10
CA GLU A 266 8.95 -7.70 2.55
C GLU A 266 9.02 -7.84 1.03
N THR A 267 9.76 -6.96 0.35
CA THR A 267 9.97 -7.01 -1.10
C THR A 267 10.60 -8.32 -1.57
N VAL A 268 11.60 -8.84 -0.84
CA VAL A 268 12.18 -10.16 -1.13
C VAL A 268 11.13 -11.27 -1.04
N GLY A 269 10.26 -11.20 -0.02
CA GLY A 269 9.15 -12.14 0.15
C GLY A 269 8.16 -12.09 -1.01
N ASP A 270 7.75 -10.89 -1.40
CA ASP A 270 6.78 -10.66 -2.46
C ASP A 270 7.32 -11.08 -3.85
N ILE A 271 8.56 -10.69 -4.19
CA ILE A 271 9.19 -11.09 -5.45
C ILE A 271 9.36 -12.62 -5.51
N SER A 272 9.76 -13.24 -4.40
CA SER A 272 9.85 -14.70 -4.29
C SER A 272 8.45 -15.35 -4.44
N GLY A 273 7.43 -14.75 -3.82
CA GLY A 273 6.04 -15.17 -3.95
C GLY A 273 5.51 -15.08 -5.38
N ILE A 274 5.83 -14.01 -6.11
CA ILE A 274 5.50 -13.83 -7.52
C ILE A 274 6.18 -14.91 -8.37
N ALA A 275 7.48 -15.10 -8.23
CA ALA A 275 8.24 -16.09 -9.00
C ALA A 275 7.73 -17.52 -8.73
N LYS A 276 7.45 -17.85 -7.46
CA LYS A 276 6.93 -19.16 -7.06
C LYS A 276 5.48 -19.38 -7.48
N GLY A 277 4.61 -18.43 -7.18
CA GLY A 277 3.16 -18.53 -7.43
C GLY A 277 2.80 -18.43 -8.92
N GLY A 278 3.48 -17.58 -9.67
CA GLY A 278 3.18 -17.36 -11.08
C GLY A 278 3.95 -18.27 -12.04
N ALA A 279 5.25 -18.49 -11.81
CA ALA A 279 6.13 -19.23 -12.71
C ALA A 279 6.64 -20.57 -12.14
N ASN A 280 6.28 -20.91 -10.90
CA ASN A 280 6.73 -22.11 -10.19
C ASN A 280 8.26 -22.27 -10.14
N ARG A 281 8.98 -21.16 -9.99
CA ARG A 281 10.44 -21.11 -9.84
C ARG A 281 10.86 -20.22 -8.67
N GLU A 282 12.10 -20.34 -8.26
CA GLU A 282 12.68 -19.39 -7.30
C GLU A 282 13.02 -18.06 -7.99
N ALA A 283 12.95 -16.97 -7.21
CA ALA A 283 13.41 -15.67 -7.67
C ALA A 283 14.95 -15.65 -7.76
N THR A 284 15.46 -15.05 -8.80
CA THR A 284 16.90 -14.88 -9.00
C THR A 284 17.44 -13.73 -8.14
N ASP A 285 18.74 -13.78 -7.78
CA ASP A 285 19.37 -12.70 -7.01
C ASP A 285 19.28 -11.35 -7.75
N LYS A 286 19.30 -11.34 -9.09
CA LYS A 286 19.13 -10.13 -9.89
C LYS A 286 17.73 -9.53 -9.77
N GLU A 287 16.69 -10.37 -9.73
CA GLU A 287 15.31 -9.93 -9.53
C GLU A 287 15.11 -9.35 -8.14
N LEU A 288 15.64 -10.02 -7.11
CA LEU A 288 15.57 -9.54 -5.73
C LEU A 288 16.32 -8.21 -5.55
N GLN A 289 17.55 -8.14 -6.08
CA GLN A 289 18.37 -6.94 -6.02
C GLN A 289 17.72 -5.77 -6.79
N GLY A 290 17.31 -6.03 -8.03
CA GLY A 290 16.68 -5.02 -8.88
C GLY A 290 15.37 -4.50 -8.29
N GLY A 291 14.56 -5.39 -7.70
CA GLY A 291 13.34 -5.01 -7.03
C GLY A 291 13.59 -4.13 -5.81
N THR A 292 14.55 -4.48 -4.97
CA THR A 292 14.94 -3.67 -3.80
C THR A 292 15.49 -2.30 -4.21
N TYR A 293 16.27 -2.22 -5.29
CA TYR A 293 16.69 -0.92 -5.85
C TYR A 293 15.50 -0.07 -6.29
N ALA A 294 14.51 -0.65 -6.96
CA ALA A 294 13.34 0.07 -7.43
C ALA A 294 12.51 0.63 -6.28
N ASP A 295 12.33 -0.13 -5.20
CA ASP A 295 11.63 0.32 -3.99
C ASP A 295 12.35 1.50 -3.35
N GLY A 296 13.66 1.40 -3.18
CA GLY A 296 14.45 2.45 -2.55
C GLY A 296 14.50 3.73 -3.38
N ILE A 297 14.80 3.63 -4.69
CA ILE A 297 14.83 4.79 -5.58
C ILE A 297 13.44 5.39 -5.74
N GLY A 298 12.40 4.54 -5.91
CA GLY A 298 11.01 4.98 -5.96
C GLY A 298 10.58 5.73 -4.71
N THR A 299 10.97 5.26 -3.53
CA THR A 299 10.75 5.93 -2.24
C THR A 299 11.47 7.28 -2.16
N ALA A 300 12.77 7.33 -2.53
CA ALA A 300 13.53 8.57 -2.49
C ALA A 300 12.95 9.63 -3.44
N VAL A 301 12.61 9.24 -4.67
CA VAL A 301 11.98 10.13 -5.65
C VAL A 301 10.59 10.57 -5.17
N ALA A 302 9.77 9.66 -4.64
CA ALA A 302 8.47 9.99 -4.07
C ALA A 302 8.61 11.05 -2.97
N GLY A 303 9.57 10.89 -2.05
CA GLY A 303 9.81 11.82 -0.96
C GLY A 303 10.14 13.25 -1.41
N ILE A 304 10.86 13.42 -2.54
CA ILE A 304 11.16 14.73 -3.12
C ILE A 304 9.87 15.47 -3.51
N PHE A 305 8.86 14.74 -3.99
CA PHE A 305 7.61 15.29 -4.51
C PHE A 305 6.41 15.16 -3.56
N GLY A 306 6.65 14.88 -2.29
CA GLY A 306 5.57 14.75 -1.30
C GLY A 306 4.83 13.42 -1.34
N GLY A 307 5.40 12.39 -1.98
CA GLY A 307 4.92 11.01 -1.92
C GLY A 307 5.49 10.26 -0.72
N LEU A 308 4.82 9.20 -0.30
CA LEU A 308 5.22 8.36 0.83
C LEU A 308 6.08 7.17 0.37
N PRO A 309 6.75 6.46 1.30
CA PRO A 309 7.59 5.31 0.96
C PRO A 309 6.83 4.23 0.20
N ASN A 310 7.43 3.70 -0.85
CA ASN A 310 6.87 2.63 -1.68
C ASN A 310 7.44 1.26 -1.26
N THR A 311 6.61 0.24 -1.44
CA THR A 311 6.98 -1.18 -1.31
C THR A 311 6.17 -2.03 -2.27
N SER A 312 6.57 -3.28 -2.49
CA SER A 312 5.76 -4.27 -3.20
C SER A 312 4.46 -4.57 -2.43
N PHE A 313 3.39 -4.91 -3.17
CA PHE A 313 2.07 -5.17 -2.60
C PHE A 313 1.73 -6.67 -2.61
N SER A 314 1.73 -7.29 -1.43
CA SER A 314 1.44 -8.72 -1.24
C SER A 314 0.04 -9.13 -1.73
N GLN A 315 -0.95 -8.22 -1.70
CA GLN A 315 -2.28 -8.47 -2.26
C GLN A 315 -2.22 -8.78 -3.76
N ASN A 316 -1.31 -8.12 -4.47
CA ASN A 316 -1.12 -8.32 -5.91
C ASN A 316 -0.33 -9.59 -6.22
N VAL A 317 0.54 -10.04 -5.31
CA VAL A 317 1.16 -11.38 -5.35
C VAL A 317 0.09 -12.48 -5.34
N GLY A 318 -0.92 -12.33 -4.47
CA GLY A 318 -2.06 -13.23 -4.41
C GLY A 318 -2.86 -13.28 -5.72
N LEU A 319 -3.01 -12.14 -6.42
CA LEU A 319 -3.66 -12.09 -7.73
C LEU A 319 -2.90 -12.89 -8.79
N ILE A 320 -1.57 -12.74 -8.84
CA ILE A 320 -0.71 -13.47 -9.78
C ILE A 320 -0.81 -14.97 -9.52
N SER A 321 -0.73 -15.38 -8.25
CA SER A 321 -0.84 -16.79 -7.87
C SER A 321 -2.21 -17.38 -8.23
N MET A 322 -3.29 -16.58 -8.15
CA MET A 322 -4.66 -17.02 -8.46
C MET A 322 -4.96 -17.04 -9.96
N THR A 323 -4.43 -16.07 -10.71
CA THR A 323 -4.67 -15.96 -12.16
C THR A 323 -3.67 -16.76 -12.99
N GLY A 324 -2.49 -17.05 -12.43
CA GLY A 324 -1.36 -17.65 -13.14
C GLY A 324 -0.71 -16.73 -14.17
N VAL A 325 -1.07 -15.43 -14.21
CA VAL A 325 -0.60 -14.49 -15.23
C VAL A 325 0.64 -13.76 -14.72
N MET A 326 1.81 -14.13 -15.26
CA MET A 326 3.12 -13.54 -14.95
C MET A 326 3.48 -12.32 -15.81
N SER A 327 2.58 -11.89 -16.69
CA SER A 327 2.88 -10.80 -17.62
C SER A 327 3.17 -9.47 -16.92
N ARG A 328 4.39 -8.98 -17.05
CA ARG A 328 4.77 -7.64 -16.57
C ARG A 328 4.09 -6.52 -17.35
N SER A 329 3.66 -6.75 -18.59
CA SER A 329 2.91 -5.76 -19.38
C SER A 329 1.54 -5.45 -18.78
N VAL A 330 0.87 -6.43 -18.15
CA VAL A 330 -0.38 -6.23 -17.40
C VAL A 330 -0.19 -5.24 -16.26
N VAL A 331 0.87 -5.42 -15.47
CA VAL A 331 1.17 -4.55 -14.33
C VAL A 331 1.72 -3.19 -14.80
N THR A 332 2.38 -3.13 -15.96
CA THR A 332 2.73 -1.86 -16.63
C THR A 332 1.48 -1.05 -16.98
N ILE A 333 0.43 -1.70 -17.49
CA ILE A 333 -0.86 -1.04 -17.75
C ILE A 333 -1.48 -0.53 -16.43
N ALA A 334 -1.46 -1.34 -15.37
CA ALA A 334 -1.90 -0.91 -14.04
C ALA A 334 -1.14 0.32 -13.53
N ALA A 335 0.17 0.36 -13.74
CA ALA A 335 1.02 1.51 -13.39
C ALA A 335 0.60 2.78 -14.13
N ILE A 336 0.30 2.68 -15.43
CA ILE A 336 -0.19 3.81 -16.23
C ILE A 336 -1.54 4.31 -15.68
N PHE A 337 -2.47 3.41 -15.30
CA PHE A 337 -3.71 3.80 -14.64
C PHE A 337 -3.47 4.59 -13.35
N LEU A 338 -2.54 4.13 -12.49
CA LEU A 338 -2.21 4.84 -11.25
C LEU A 338 -1.59 6.21 -11.51
N ILE A 339 -0.71 6.33 -12.49
CA ILE A 339 -0.12 7.61 -12.88
C ILE A 339 -1.21 8.58 -13.34
N LEU A 340 -2.11 8.13 -14.20
CA LEU A 340 -3.23 8.95 -14.65
C LEU A 340 -4.13 9.38 -13.48
N CYS A 341 -4.44 8.46 -12.55
CA CYS A 341 -5.19 8.78 -11.34
C CYS A 341 -4.46 9.81 -10.47
N GLY A 342 -3.13 9.69 -10.34
CA GLY A 342 -2.31 10.61 -9.56
C GLY A 342 -2.16 12.00 -10.18
N LEU A 343 -2.33 12.14 -11.50
CA LEU A 343 -2.30 13.43 -12.20
C LEU A 343 -3.67 14.16 -12.19
N VAL A 344 -4.74 13.50 -11.75
CA VAL A 344 -6.10 14.06 -11.73
C VAL A 344 -6.54 14.35 -10.29
N PRO A 345 -6.40 15.61 -9.78
CA PRO A 345 -6.81 16.00 -8.42
C PRO A 345 -8.25 15.62 -8.06
N LYS A 346 -9.17 15.63 -9.03
CA LYS A 346 -10.56 15.23 -8.81
C LYS A 346 -10.72 13.81 -8.26
N ILE A 347 -9.83 12.89 -8.61
CA ILE A 347 -9.85 11.52 -8.08
C ILE A 347 -9.45 11.53 -6.58
N GLY A 348 -8.41 12.28 -6.22
CA GLY A 348 -8.02 12.48 -4.82
C GLY A 348 -9.13 13.17 -4.01
N ALA A 349 -9.78 14.17 -4.60
CA ALA A 349 -10.92 14.87 -4.00
C ALA A 349 -12.14 13.94 -3.82
N LEU A 350 -12.41 13.03 -4.78
CA LEU A 350 -13.45 12.02 -4.66
C LEU A 350 -13.16 11.06 -3.49
N VAL A 351 -11.93 10.60 -3.33
CA VAL A 351 -11.52 9.78 -2.18
C VAL A 351 -11.68 10.56 -0.87
N SER A 352 -11.29 11.82 -0.86
CA SER A 352 -11.42 12.69 0.32
C SER A 352 -12.87 13.14 0.61
N SER A 353 -13.82 12.90 -0.26
CA SER A 353 -15.24 13.19 0.00
C SER A 353 -15.96 12.06 0.74
N MET A 354 -15.35 10.88 0.85
CA MET A 354 -15.90 9.76 1.63
C MET A 354 -15.91 10.12 3.11
N PRO A 355 -16.98 9.83 3.87
CA PRO A 355 -16.94 9.99 5.32
C PRO A 355 -15.76 9.24 5.96
N ILE A 356 -15.11 9.87 6.93
CA ILE A 356 -13.94 9.29 7.62
C ILE A 356 -14.27 7.90 8.21
N ALA A 357 -15.50 7.70 8.67
CA ALA A 357 -15.95 6.42 9.21
C ALA A 357 -15.96 5.29 8.17
N VAL A 358 -16.28 5.59 6.91
CA VAL A 358 -16.19 4.63 5.79
C VAL A 358 -14.74 4.19 5.58
N LEU A 359 -13.82 5.15 5.58
CA LEU A 359 -12.38 4.87 5.52
C LEU A 359 -11.95 4.02 6.73
N GLY A 360 -12.44 4.36 7.93
CA GLY A 360 -12.14 3.63 9.15
C GLY A 360 -12.52 2.16 9.09
N GLY A 361 -13.70 1.84 8.57
CA GLY A 361 -14.12 0.45 8.33
C GLY A 361 -13.17 -0.31 7.40
N GLY A 362 -12.76 0.32 6.28
CA GLY A 362 -11.78 -0.24 5.36
C GLY A 362 -10.40 -0.43 6.00
N VAL A 363 -9.95 0.55 6.78
CA VAL A 363 -8.67 0.54 7.50
C VAL A 363 -8.61 -0.60 8.53
N ILE A 364 -9.68 -0.84 9.30
CA ILE A 364 -9.75 -1.97 10.24
C ILE A 364 -9.58 -3.30 9.50
N VAL A 365 -10.30 -3.49 8.40
CA VAL A 365 -10.19 -4.72 7.60
C VAL A 365 -8.78 -4.89 7.06
N MET A 366 -8.16 -3.82 6.53
CA MET A 366 -6.80 -3.88 5.99
C MET A 366 -5.76 -4.20 7.05
N PHE A 367 -5.80 -3.58 8.22
CA PHE A 367 -4.83 -3.88 9.29
C PHE A 367 -5.04 -5.28 9.87
N GLY A 368 -6.29 -5.75 9.91
CA GLY A 368 -6.59 -7.15 10.19
C GLY A 368 -5.95 -8.11 9.17
N MET A 369 -5.97 -7.76 7.89
CA MET A 369 -5.29 -8.55 6.83
C MET A 369 -3.76 -8.51 6.98
N VAL A 370 -3.17 -7.35 7.33
CA VAL A 370 -1.72 -7.24 7.60
C VAL A 370 -1.34 -8.12 8.79
N ALA A 371 -2.08 -8.05 9.90
CA ALA A 371 -1.85 -8.92 11.05
C ALA A 371 -1.96 -10.41 10.69
N SER A 372 -2.96 -10.77 9.88
CA SER A 372 -3.16 -12.14 9.38
C SER A 372 -1.98 -12.61 8.51
N ALA A 373 -1.41 -11.73 7.68
CA ALA A 373 -0.21 -12.04 6.90
C ALA A 373 1.00 -12.34 7.80
N GLY A 374 1.18 -11.58 8.88
CA GLY A 374 2.18 -11.88 9.92
C GLY A 374 1.98 -13.24 10.56
N ILE A 375 0.73 -13.58 10.96
CA ILE A 375 0.38 -14.90 11.50
C ILE A 375 0.68 -16.02 10.50
N ASN A 376 0.31 -15.82 9.24
CA ASN A 376 0.58 -16.81 8.19
C ASN A 376 2.09 -17.08 8.02
N MET A 377 2.91 -16.03 8.08
CA MET A 377 4.38 -16.19 8.06
C MET A 377 4.89 -16.94 9.27
N LEU A 378 4.34 -16.67 10.46
CA LEU A 378 4.67 -17.35 11.71
C LEU A 378 4.23 -18.82 11.72
N SER A 379 3.24 -19.22 10.92
CA SER A 379 2.79 -20.62 10.85
C SER A 379 3.85 -21.58 10.34
N SER A 380 4.84 -21.08 9.58
CA SER A 380 5.98 -21.87 9.08
C SER A 380 7.11 -22.03 10.13
N VAL A 381 6.99 -21.37 11.28
CA VAL A 381 8.04 -21.35 12.31
C VAL A 381 7.93 -22.58 13.23
N ASN A 382 9.06 -23.21 13.52
CA ASN A 382 9.11 -24.25 14.55
C ASN A 382 9.03 -23.59 15.96
N TRP A 383 7.90 -23.80 16.68
CA TRP A 383 7.61 -23.21 17.98
C TRP A 383 8.31 -23.95 19.12
N ASN A 384 9.64 -23.87 19.18
CA ASN A 384 10.40 -24.29 20.33
C ASN A 384 10.45 -23.23 21.43
N ARG A 385 10.95 -23.58 22.63
CA ARG A 385 11.00 -22.68 23.80
C ARG A 385 11.72 -21.36 23.49
N ARG A 386 12.82 -21.39 22.69
CA ARG A 386 13.58 -20.20 22.30
C ARG A 386 12.73 -19.26 21.44
N ASN A 387 12.10 -19.79 20.40
CA ASN A 387 11.29 -19.00 19.46
C ASN A 387 10.05 -18.43 20.13
N MET A 388 9.40 -19.16 21.05
CA MET A 388 8.32 -18.65 21.88
C MET A 388 8.75 -17.49 22.80
N MET A 389 9.94 -17.59 23.39
CA MET A 389 10.50 -16.51 24.24
C MET A 389 10.80 -15.25 23.40
N ILE A 390 11.42 -15.42 22.21
CA ILE A 390 11.67 -14.31 21.28
C ILE A 390 10.36 -13.63 20.91
N PHE A 391 9.34 -14.39 20.53
CA PHE A 391 8.02 -13.88 20.17
C PHE A 391 7.40 -13.09 21.34
N ALA A 392 7.38 -13.66 22.55
CA ALA A 392 6.79 -13.02 23.72
C ALA A 392 7.45 -11.68 24.06
N ILE A 393 8.81 -11.65 24.08
CA ILE A 393 9.57 -10.43 24.40
C ILE A 393 9.42 -9.36 23.31
N SER A 394 9.28 -9.78 22.04
CA SER A 394 9.18 -8.83 20.91
C SER A 394 7.82 -8.15 20.81
N LEU A 395 6.75 -8.73 21.38
CA LEU A 395 5.39 -8.16 21.35
C LEU A 395 5.00 -7.44 22.64
N SER A 396 5.78 -7.57 23.71
CA SER A 396 5.55 -6.87 24.98
C SER A 396 6.16 -5.48 25.01
#